data_fefe28a8957a7c79e84a0292a704622d
#
_entry.id   fefe28a8957a7c79e84a0292a704622d
#
_cell.length_a   1.000
_cell.length_b   1.000
_cell.length_c   1.000
_cell.angle_alpha   90.00
_cell.angle_beta   90.00
_cell.angle_gamma   90.00
#
_symmetry.space_group_name_H-M   'P 1'
#
loop_
_entity.id
_entity.type
_entity.pdbx_description
1 polymer ?
#
loop_
_entity_poly.entity_id
_entity_poly.type
_entity_poly.pdbx_seq_one_letter_code
_entity_poly.pdbx_strand_id
1 'polypeptide(L)'
;MNPLPPAEKMASLVSGVTQTMLGLTFVPDTAKAPPNNGTEALSWRTAVLPIAGERPLTIGLSSDQHGCSRLSAAMFACRADEVDQNMMNDALCELVNMTAGLLKSVMSLNQALGLPKILAGQDAPMVPKASPHVIVLKADALGLVLWVYEGVA
;
A
#
# COMPACT_ATOMS: atom_id res chain seq x y z
N MET A 1 0.96 -5.70 23.27
CA MET A 1 0.89 -5.48 21.81
C MET A 1 -0.46 -5.92 21.28
N ASN A 2 -1.05 -5.09 20.42
CA ASN A 2 -2.33 -5.42 19.84
C ASN A 2 -2.12 -6.35 18.63
N PRO A 3 -3.12 -7.19 18.30
CA PRO A 3 -3.03 -8.01 17.09
C PRO A 3 -3.12 -7.14 15.83
N LEU A 4 -2.87 -7.76 14.69
CA LEU A 4 -3.13 -7.09 13.41
C LEU A 4 -4.58 -6.64 13.35
N PRO A 5 -4.85 -5.40 12.95
CA PRO A 5 -6.24 -4.94 12.85
C PRO A 5 -7.02 -5.72 11.80
N PRO A 6 -8.35 -5.78 11.91
CA PRO A 6 -9.14 -6.39 10.86
C PRO A 6 -9.05 -5.59 9.56
N ALA A 7 -9.43 -6.23 8.45
CA ALA A 7 -9.33 -5.63 7.12
C ALA A 7 -10.00 -4.26 7.03
N GLU A 8 -11.17 -4.12 7.65
CA GLU A 8 -11.90 -2.87 7.64
C GLU A 8 -11.12 -1.73 8.31
N LYS A 9 -10.45 -2.03 9.41
CA LYS A 9 -9.63 -1.05 10.12
C LYS A 9 -8.41 -0.66 9.29
N MET A 10 -7.76 -1.63 8.66
CA MET A 10 -6.61 -1.35 7.80
C MET A 10 -7.01 -0.54 6.58
N ALA A 11 -8.16 -0.84 5.98
CA ALA A 11 -8.71 -0.03 4.89
C ALA A 11 -8.96 1.40 5.33
N SER A 12 -9.47 1.58 6.54
CA SER A 12 -9.71 2.89 7.12
C SER A 12 -8.41 3.68 7.32
N LEU A 13 -7.33 3.01 7.73
CA LEU A 13 -6.03 3.66 7.88
C LEU A 13 -5.51 4.18 6.54
N VAL A 14 -5.58 3.36 5.49
CA VAL A 14 -5.16 3.77 4.15
C VAL A 14 -6.05 4.91 3.65
N SER A 15 -7.35 4.78 3.83
CA SER A 15 -8.31 5.81 3.41
C SER A 15 -8.01 7.16 4.07
N GLY A 16 -7.68 7.15 5.36
CA GLY A 16 -7.28 8.37 6.05
C GLY A 16 -6.04 9.01 5.47
N VAL A 17 -5.04 8.20 5.14
CA VAL A 17 -3.80 8.69 4.51
C VAL A 17 -4.10 9.29 3.14
N THR A 18 -4.82 8.57 2.29
CA THR A 18 -5.11 9.04 0.94
C THR A 18 -6.01 10.26 0.93
N GLN A 19 -6.97 10.33 1.84
CA GLN A 19 -7.83 11.50 1.96
C GLN A 19 -7.02 12.74 2.35
N THR A 20 -6.12 12.59 3.30
CA THR A 20 -5.30 13.70 3.78
C THR A 20 -4.28 14.15 2.74
N MET A 21 -3.60 13.21 2.09
CA MET A 21 -2.50 13.51 1.17
C MET A 21 -2.96 13.79 -0.24
N LEU A 22 -4.05 13.15 -0.69
CA LEU A 22 -4.42 13.14 -2.10
C LEU A 22 -5.83 13.67 -2.35
N GLY A 23 -6.63 13.83 -1.29
CA GLY A 23 -8.05 14.15 -1.45
C GLY A 23 -8.87 13.01 -2.01
N LEU A 24 -8.34 11.77 -1.95
CA LEU A 24 -9.01 10.59 -2.47
C LEU A 24 -9.40 9.67 -1.32
N THR A 25 -10.64 9.18 -1.31
CA THR A 25 -11.12 8.25 -0.30
C THR A 25 -11.23 6.87 -0.91
N PHE A 26 -10.36 5.95 -0.48
CA PHE A 26 -10.40 4.57 -0.91
C PHE A 26 -11.30 3.77 0.01
N VAL A 27 -12.08 2.88 -0.58
CA VAL A 27 -12.96 1.96 0.16
C VAL A 27 -12.66 0.54 -0.29
N PRO A 28 -12.96 -0.48 0.55
CA PRO A 28 -12.76 -1.86 0.12
C PRO A 28 -13.53 -2.17 -1.16
N ASP A 29 -12.86 -2.85 -2.10
CA ASP A 29 -13.48 -3.30 -3.34
C ASP A 29 -13.90 -4.75 -3.17
N THR A 30 -15.13 -4.95 -2.74
CA THR A 30 -15.66 -6.29 -2.47
C THR A 30 -16.01 -7.05 -3.74
N ALA A 31 -16.01 -6.39 -4.89
CA ALA A 31 -16.30 -7.04 -6.16
C ALA A 31 -15.06 -7.72 -6.74
N LYS A 32 -13.87 -7.45 -6.21
CA LYS A 32 -12.64 -8.06 -6.70
C LYS A 32 -12.17 -9.16 -5.76
N ALA A 33 -11.73 -10.26 -6.34
CA ALA A 33 -11.13 -11.35 -5.58
C ALA A 33 -9.79 -10.88 -4.98
N PRO A 34 -9.38 -11.44 -3.83
CA PRO A 34 -8.04 -11.21 -3.32
C PRO A 34 -6.99 -11.57 -4.37
N PRO A 35 -5.88 -10.83 -4.41
CA PRO A 35 -4.87 -11.04 -5.44
C PRO A 35 -4.17 -12.38 -5.25
N ASN A 36 -4.38 -13.21 -6.17
CA ASN A 36 -3.61 -14.38 -6.57
C ASN A 36 -4.05 -14.77 -7.96
N ASN A 37 -5.21 -14.27 -8.39
CA ASN A 37 -5.76 -14.57 -9.70
C ASN A 37 -6.34 -13.28 -10.26
N GLY A 38 -5.72 -12.74 -11.28
CA GLY A 38 -6.29 -11.63 -12.02
C GLY A 38 -6.09 -10.23 -11.45
N THR A 39 -5.30 -10.10 -10.39
CA THR A 39 -4.96 -8.77 -9.85
C THR A 39 -3.49 -8.43 -10.06
N GLU A 40 -2.78 -9.17 -10.92
CA GLU A 40 -1.40 -8.84 -11.26
C GLU A 40 -1.29 -7.42 -11.82
N ALA A 41 -2.32 -6.96 -12.52
CA ALA A 41 -2.35 -5.59 -13.03
C ALA A 41 -2.28 -4.55 -11.91
N LEU A 42 -2.88 -4.82 -10.76
CA LEU A 42 -2.84 -3.92 -9.61
C LEU A 42 -1.53 -3.99 -8.85
N SER A 43 -0.67 -4.96 -9.18
CA SER A 43 0.65 -5.10 -8.58
C SER A 43 1.77 -4.68 -9.53
N TRP A 44 1.44 -3.81 -10.51
CA TRP A 44 2.41 -3.32 -11.49
C TRP A 44 3.60 -2.62 -10.83
N ARG A 45 3.36 -1.92 -9.72
CA ARG A 45 4.41 -1.29 -8.92
C ARG A 45 4.03 -1.40 -7.45
N THR A 46 4.98 -1.82 -6.63
CA THR A 46 4.76 -2.06 -5.21
C THR A 46 5.79 -1.33 -4.38
N ALA A 47 5.36 -0.65 -3.33
CA ALA A 47 6.24 -0.18 -2.27
C ALA A 47 6.14 -1.16 -1.10
N VAL A 48 7.28 -1.63 -0.63
CA VAL A 48 7.38 -2.59 0.48
C VAL A 48 8.16 -1.94 1.61
N LEU A 49 7.63 -2.04 2.82
CA LEU A 49 8.28 -1.45 3.99
C LEU A 49 8.34 -2.48 5.11
N PRO A 50 9.56 -2.82 5.60
CA PRO A 50 9.71 -3.71 6.74
C PRO A 50 9.67 -2.93 8.05
N ILE A 51 9.10 -3.57 9.08
CA ILE A 51 9.18 -3.10 10.46
C ILE A 51 9.89 -4.20 11.23
N ALA A 52 11.18 -3.99 11.51
CA ALA A 52 11.99 -4.97 12.23
C ALA A 52 11.79 -4.81 13.75
N GLY A 53 12.01 -5.89 14.49
CA GLY A 53 11.89 -5.85 15.95
C GLY A 53 11.44 -7.19 16.51
N GLU A 54 10.93 -7.19 17.71
CA GLU A 54 10.45 -8.41 18.35
C GLU A 54 9.24 -9.01 17.65
N ARG A 55 8.45 -8.14 17.01
CA ARG A 55 7.30 -8.57 16.24
C ARG A 55 7.42 -7.97 14.83
N PRO A 56 8.24 -8.59 13.97
CA PRO A 56 8.48 -8.04 12.64
C PRO A 56 7.24 -8.10 11.77
N LEU A 57 7.07 -7.07 10.96
CA LEU A 57 5.97 -6.96 9.98
C LEU A 57 6.52 -6.52 8.64
N THR A 58 5.81 -6.84 7.60
CA THR A 58 6.06 -6.29 6.26
C THR A 58 4.76 -5.77 5.69
N ILE A 59 4.80 -4.55 5.16
CA ILE A 59 3.65 -3.87 4.58
C ILE A 59 3.94 -3.61 3.11
N GLY A 60 2.99 -3.91 2.26
CA GLY A 60 3.10 -3.62 0.83
C GLY A 60 1.89 -2.83 0.36
N LEU A 61 2.13 -1.91 -0.55
CA LEU A 61 1.11 -1.10 -1.18
C LEU A 61 1.37 -1.09 -2.68
N SER A 62 0.39 -1.52 -3.45
CA SER A 62 0.55 -1.76 -4.89
C SER A 62 -0.56 -1.10 -5.69
N SER A 63 -0.24 -0.71 -6.91
CA SER A 63 -1.25 -0.24 -7.87
C SER A 63 -0.80 -0.55 -9.28
N ASP A 64 -1.71 -0.40 -10.24
CA ASP A 64 -1.39 -0.53 -11.66
C ASP A 64 -0.78 0.79 -12.17
N GLN A 65 -0.42 0.81 -13.46
CA GLN A 65 0.21 1.98 -14.07
C GLN A 65 -0.69 3.22 -13.99
N HIS A 66 -1.96 3.05 -14.29
CA HIS A 66 -2.93 4.13 -14.24
C HIS A 66 -3.08 4.66 -12.80
N GLY A 67 -3.21 3.75 -11.83
CA GLY A 67 -3.31 4.11 -10.43
C GLY A 67 -2.09 4.85 -9.93
N CYS A 68 -0.89 4.35 -10.25
CA CYS A 68 0.36 5.00 -9.84
C CYS A 68 0.47 6.41 -10.42
N SER A 69 0.09 6.59 -11.68
CA SER A 69 0.11 7.92 -12.32
C SER A 69 -0.85 8.88 -11.64
N ARG A 70 -2.07 8.43 -11.36
CA ARG A 70 -3.09 9.29 -10.77
C ARG A 70 -2.79 9.62 -9.31
N LEU A 71 -2.29 8.66 -8.55
CA LEU A 71 -1.87 8.91 -7.16
C LEU A 71 -0.74 9.93 -7.11
N SER A 72 0.23 9.79 -8.00
CA SER A 72 1.36 10.72 -8.07
C SER A 72 0.93 12.11 -8.50
N ALA A 73 0.07 12.20 -9.51
CA ALA A 73 -0.45 13.48 -9.97
C ALA A 73 -1.19 14.21 -8.84
N ALA A 74 -1.98 13.49 -8.06
CA ALA A 74 -2.68 14.08 -6.92
C ALA A 74 -1.70 14.55 -5.84
N MET A 75 -0.67 13.75 -5.55
CA MET A 75 0.31 14.08 -4.51
C MET A 75 1.14 15.30 -4.88
N PHE A 76 1.57 15.41 -6.13
CA PHE A 76 2.44 16.48 -6.58
C PHE A 76 1.68 17.64 -7.24
N ALA A 77 0.35 17.58 -7.24
CA ALA A 77 -0.51 18.64 -7.80
C ALA A 77 -0.14 18.97 -9.26
N CYS A 78 0.01 17.92 -10.06
CA CYS A 78 0.34 18.06 -11.49
C CYS A 78 -0.60 17.18 -12.32
N ARG A 79 -0.43 17.21 -13.65
CA ARG A 79 -1.23 16.37 -14.54
C ARG A 79 -0.64 14.97 -14.59
N ALA A 80 -1.48 13.99 -14.86
CA ALA A 80 -1.04 12.59 -14.92
C ALA A 80 0.02 12.38 -16.02
N ASP A 81 -0.04 13.13 -17.13
CA ASP A 81 0.93 13.03 -18.21
C ASP A 81 2.28 13.68 -17.87
N GLU A 82 2.36 14.41 -16.77
CA GLU A 82 3.60 15.00 -16.29
C GLU A 82 4.33 14.08 -15.28
N VAL A 83 3.70 12.98 -14.88
CA VAL A 83 4.26 12.08 -13.87
C VAL A 83 5.32 11.18 -14.51
N ASP A 84 6.49 11.12 -13.89
CA ASP A 84 7.54 10.17 -14.26
C ASP A 84 7.64 9.03 -13.23
N GLN A 85 8.54 8.08 -13.49
CA GLN A 85 8.67 6.92 -12.62
C GLN A 85 9.21 7.28 -11.23
N ASN A 86 10.07 8.27 -11.12
CA ASN A 86 10.57 8.72 -9.83
C ASN A 86 9.45 9.30 -8.98
N MET A 87 8.55 10.05 -9.59
CA MET A 87 7.39 10.58 -8.88
C MET A 87 6.47 9.46 -8.39
N MET A 88 6.26 8.42 -9.21
CA MET A 88 5.47 7.26 -8.81
C MET A 88 6.10 6.53 -7.62
N ASN A 89 7.43 6.37 -7.65
CA ASN A 89 8.17 5.75 -6.56
C ASN A 89 8.00 6.56 -5.27
N ASP A 90 8.20 7.87 -5.35
CA ASP A 90 8.09 8.75 -4.20
C ASP A 90 6.68 8.73 -3.60
N ALA A 91 5.66 8.75 -4.45
CA ALA A 91 4.28 8.73 -3.99
C ALA A 91 3.94 7.44 -3.25
N LEU A 92 4.29 6.29 -3.82
CA LEU A 92 4.03 5.00 -3.17
C LEU A 92 4.83 4.86 -1.88
N CYS A 93 6.09 5.27 -1.88
CA CYS A 93 6.93 5.21 -0.68
C CYS A 93 6.36 6.07 0.44
N GLU A 94 5.88 7.26 0.11
CA GLU A 94 5.27 8.15 1.11
C GLU A 94 3.99 7.53 1.67
N LEU A 95 3.13 7.00 0.80
CA LEU A 95 1.87 6.41 1.23
C LEU A 95 2.10 5.17 2.11
N VAL A 96 3.03 4.29 1.74
CA VAL A 96 3.30 3.09 2.54
C VAL A 96 3.94 3.47 3.86
N ASN A 97 4.79 4.49 3.87
CA ASN A 97 5.44 4.95 5.09
C ASN A 97 4.43 5.51 6.09
N MET A 98 3.50 6.33 5.62
CA MET A 98 2.44 6.88 6.48
C MET A 98 1.49 5.79 6.98
N THR A 99 1.12 4.86 6.10
CA THR A 99 0.26 3.73 6.47
C THR A 99 0.95 2.86 7.54
N ALA A 100 2.23 2.59 7.35
CA ALA A 100 3.00 1.80 8.31
C ALA A 100 3.10 2.49 9.67
N GLY A 101 3.27 3.81 9.67
CA GLY A 101 3.31 4.58 10.91
C GLY A 101 2.00 4.49 11.69
N LEU A 102 0.87 4.60 10.99
CA LEU A 102 -0.43 4.46 11.61
C LEU A 102 -0.68 3.04 12.11
N LEU A 103 -0.31 2.03 11.33
CA LEU A 103 -0.45 0.64 11.73
C LEU A 103 0.37 0.35 12.99
N LYS A 104 1.60 0.82 13.02
CA LYS A 104 2.47 0.71 14.19
C LYS A 104 1.81 1.30 15.42
N SER A 105 1.22 2.48 15.28
CA SER A 105 0.54 3.17 16.38
C SER A 105 -0.67 2.38 16.87
N VAL A 106 -1.50 1.90 15.94
CA VAL A 106 -2.70 1.12 16.29
C VAL A 106 -2.34 -0.18 17.00
N MET A 107 -1.24 -0.82 16.59
CA MET A 107 -0.77 -2.07 17.19
C MET A 107 0.07 -1.85 18.43
N SER A 108 0.32 -0.62 18.81
CA SER A 108 1.17 -0.26 19.96
C SER A 108 2.57 -0.87 19.87
N LEU A 109 3.12 -0.88 18.65
CA LEU A 109 4.47 -1.39 18.42
C LEU A 109 5.49 -0.31 18.73
N ASN A 110 6.55 -0.69 19.43
CA ASN A 110 7.65 0.22 19.76
C ASN A 110 8.89 -0.15 18.94
N GLN A 111 8.67 -0.31 17.64
CA GLN A 111 9.69 -0.76 16.70
C GLN A 111 9.88 0.31 15.64
N ALA A 112 11.10 0.45 15.15
CA ALA A 112 11.39 1.44 14.12
C ALA A 112 10.90 0.97 12.76
N LEU A 113 10.41 1.91 11.96
CA LEU A 113 10.10 1.63 10.56
C LEU A 113 11.40 1.46 9.77
N GLY A 114 11.39 0.50 8.85
CA GLY A 114 12.48 0.38 7.88
C GLY A 114 12.33 1.42 6.77
N LEU A 115 13.13 1.25 5.74
CA LEU A 115 13.07 2.11 4.56
C LEU A 115 12.19 1.46 3.50
N PRO A 116 11.31 2.22 2.85
CA PRO A 116 10.51 1.66 1.77
C PRO A 116 11.37 1.30 0.58
N LYS A 117 11.00 0.21 -0.08
CA LYS A 117 11.67 -0.28 -1.28
C LYS A 117 10.65 -0.43 -2.39
N ILE A 118 11.02 0.00 -3.60
CA ILE A 118 10.15 -0.12 -4.76
C ILE A 118 10.51 -1.38 -5.56
N LEU A 119 9.47 -2.12 -5.90
CA LEU A 119 9.55 -3.25 -6.81
C LEU A 119 8.60 -2.96 -7.97
N ALA A 120 9.09 -3.05 -9.20
CA ALA A 120 8.33 -2.66 -10.38
C ALA A 120 8.56 -3.64 -11.52
N GLY A 121 7.60 -3.71 -12.43
CA GLY A 121 7.68 -4.58 -13.58
C GLY A 121 7.74 -6.04 -13.17
N GLN A 122 8.70 -6.78 -13.73
CA GLN A 122 8.85 -8.21 -13.43
C GLN A 122 9.33 -8.47 -12.00
N ASP A 123 9.91 -7.45 -11.35
CA ASP A 123 10.37 -7.57 -9.97
C ASP A 123 9.28 -7.25 -8.97
N ALA A 124 8.13 -6.73 -9.43
CA ALA A 124 7.01 -6.48 -8.54
C ALA A 124 6.49 -7.82 -8.01
N PRO A 125 6.54 -8.05 -6.69
CA PRO A 125 6.13 -9.33 -6.18
C PRO A 125 4.62 -9.47 -6.31
N MET A 126 4.20 -10.67 -6.62
CA MET A 126 2.86 -11.08 -6.30
C MET A 126 2.74 -11.06 -4.78
N VAL A 127 1.52 -10.85 -4.29
CA VAL A 127 1.27 -10.87 -2.86
C VAL A 127 1.88 -12.15 -2.27
N PRO A 128 2.64 -12.05 -1.17
CA PRO A 128 3.27 -13.23 -0.56
C PRO A 128 2.24 -14.29 -0.19
N LYS A 129 2.61 -15.56 -0.38
CA LYS A 129 1.72 -16.68 -0.06
C LYS A 129 1.57 -16.92 1.43
N ALA A 130 2.37 -16.29 2.26
CA ALA A 130 2.38 -16.51 3.72
C ALA A 130 1.32 -15.67 4.40
N SER A 131 0.10 -16.16 4.44
CA SER A 131 -1.02 -15.62 5.23
C SER A 131 -1.11 -14.10 5.35
N PRO A 132 -0.99 -13.35 4.27
CA PRO A 132 -1.12 -11.92 4.40
C PRO A 132 -2.56 -11.51 4.63
N HIS A 133 -2.72 -10.42 5.33
CA HIS A 133 -3.97 -9.70 5.26
C HIS A 133 -3.92 -8.87 3.98
N VAL A 134 -4.79 -9.18 3.04
CA VAL A 134 -4.82 -8.54 1.73
C VAL A 134 -6.14 -7.81 1.57
N ILE A 135 -6.06 -6.54 1.20
CA ILE A 135 -7.23 -5.72 1.01
C ILE A 135 -7.12 -5.04 -0.34
N VAL A 136 -8.12 -5.25 -1.19
CA VAL A 136 -8.24 -4.53 -2.45
C VAL A 136 -9.13 -3.32 -2.20
N LEU A 137 -8.66 -2.15 -2.59
CA LEU A 137 -9.33 -0.88 -2.36
C LEU A 137 -9.60 -0.21 -3.70
N LYS A 138 -10.63 0.63 -3.72
CA LYS A 138 -10.96 1.42 -4.91
C LYS A 138 -11.35 2.84 -4.55
N ALA A 139 -11.05 3.75 -5.45
CA ALA A 139 -11.55 5.14 -5.45
C ALA A 139 -11.80 5.49 -6.91
N ASP A 140 -13.07 5.65 -7.27
CA ASP A 140 -13.50 5.81 -8.68
C ASP A 140 -12.94 4.67 -9.54
N ALA A 141 -12.14 4.97 -10.55
CA ALA A 141 -11.54 3.97 -11.42
C ALA A 141 -10.16 3.50 -10.94
N LEU A 142 -9.71 3.99 -9.80
CA LEU A 142 -8.38 3.66 -9.28
C LEU A 142 -8.43 2.45 -8.37
N GLY A 143 -7.46 1.57 -8.53
CA GLY A 143 -7.29 0.41 -7.66
C GLY A 143 -6.03 0.54 -6.81
N LEU A 144 -6.08 -0.01 -5.62
CA LEU A 144 -4.96 -0.03 -4.68
C LEU A 144 -5.02 -1.33 -3.91
N VAL A 145 -3.89 -1.98 -3.72
CA VAL A 145 -3.81 -3.21 -2.94
C VAL A 145 -2.91 -2.97 -1.74
N LEU A 146 -3.45 -3.19 -0.56
CA LEU A 146 -2.68 -3.20 0.69
C LEU A 146 -2.52 -4.64 1.15
N TRP A 147 -1.31 -5.02 1.53
CA TRP A 147 -1.10 -6.30 2.18
C TRP A 147 -0.12 -6.13 3.35
N VAL A 148 -0.38 -6.93 4.39
CA VAL A 148 0.43 -6.93 5.60
C VAL A 148 0.64 -8.37 6.02
N TYR A 149 1.86 -8.76 6.36
CA TYR A 149 2.11 -10.05 6.98
C TYR A 149 3.12 -9.94 8.11
N GLU A 150 3.04 -10.87 9.04
CA GLU A 150 4.01 -10.94 10.13
C GLU A 150 5.26 -11.64 9.63
N GLY A 151 6.40 -10.98 9.83
CA GLY A 151 7.69 -11.43 9.33
C GLY A 151 8.32 -10.37 8.45
N VAL A 152 9.59 -10.57 8.16
CA VAL A 152 10.34 -9.72 7.23
C VAL A 152 10.85 -10.62 6.12
N ALA A 153 10.53 -10.25 4.89
CA ALA A 153 10.98 -11.02 3.73
C ALA A 153 12.45 -10.79 3.46
#